data_604f3ad50acd6e05c2434f06dadefe50
#
_entry.id   604f3ad50acd6e05c2434f06dadefe50
#
_cell.length_a   1.000
_cell.length_b   1.000
_cell.length_c   1.000
_cell.angle_alpha   90.00
_cell.angle_beta   90.00
_cell.angle_gamma   90.00
#
_symmetry.space_group_name_H-M   'P 1'
#
loop_
_entity.id
_entity.type
_entity.pdbx_description
1 polymer ?
#
loop_
_entity_poly.entity_id
_entity_poly.type
_entity_poly.pdbx_seq_one_letter_code
_entity_poly.pdbx_strand_id
1 'polypeptide(L)'
;MSFSAASLRAALEFHVPTGASGLVVALSGGADSSALLAAAAALGGSFRDLPLRAVHVDHGLQPAHAEFREACKSLCEHLGVALSVIRISINALAGESLEAAARDARYAVLEAQLKPRECLLTAHHRRDQAETLLLQALRGAGVKGLSAMPVCRAFGAGWHVRPVLDVPQSELTQFGAPLATPCVMDPMNDDLRFDRTYLRRLVWPVIQQRWPGVDAGLARAARHMAEAQELLDATGEADLARLRDGEALSVPGLRALTHARRLNAVRHWLNLAGAEAPSAARIGEALRQVLDADADQLPSIVWGELALRRYRHRLFLSVADPPRLADERLLPAAAGAQLDLGPNLGALRLVAQSGGLAADSLPPSLLVRRRAGGETLKPARSARTQSVQHLCQALGVLPWMRDALPLVFAGDALVAVADLWVDARWCAAAGAPGLAVEWRDAPIIV
;
A
#
# COMPACT_ATOMS: atom_id res chain seq x y z
N MET A 1 -32.38 -19.48 2.20
CA MET A 1 -33.29 -18.32 2.44
C MET A 1 -33.14 -17.41 1.23
N SER A 2 -34.26 -16.96 0.65
CA SER A 2 -34.20 -16.03 -0.48
C SER A 2 -33.69 -14.65 -0.07
N PHE A 3 -33.07 -13.93 -0.99
CA PHE A 3 -32.62 -12.56 -0.75
C PHE A 3 -33.80 -11.64 -0.39
N SER A 4 -33.62 -10.82 0.64
CA SER A 4 -34.62 -9.91 1.19
C SER A 4 -33.94 -8.77 1.95
N ALA A 5 -34.70 -7.73 2.31
CA ALA A 5 -34.18 -6.67 3.19
C ALA A 5 -33.68 -7.24 4.54
N ALA A 6 -34.39 -8.25 5.09
CA ALA A 6 -33.99 -8.88 6.34
C ALA A 6 -32.65 -9.65 6.21
N SER A 7 -32.42 -10.38 5.11
CA SER A 7 -31.16 -11.08 4.87
C SER A 7 -30.03 -10.07 4.59
N LEU A 8 -30.31 -8.96 3.89
CA LEU A 8 -29.32 -7.87 3.72
C LEU A 8 -28.98 -7.25 5.07
N ARG A 9 -29.96 -6.99 5.93
CA ARG A 9 -29.71 -6.47 7.29
C ARG A 9 -28.73 -7.35 8.06
N ALA A 10 -28.98 -8.65 8.10
CA ALA A 10 -28.09 -9.59 8.78
C ALA A 10 -26.65 -9.55 8.21
N ALA A 11 -26.52 -9.48 6.89
CA ALA A 11 -25.20 -9.34 6.24
C ALA A 11 -24.51 -8.01 6.61
N LEU A 12 -25.26 -6.90 6.64
CA LEU A 12 -24.72 -5.61 7.02
C LEU A 12 -24.32 -5.58 8.52
N GLU A 13 -25.10 -6.16 9.39
CA GLU A 13 -24.82 -6.26 10.83
C GLU A 13 -23.49 -6.99 11.09
N PHE A 14 -23.20 -8.01 10.28
CA PHE A 14 -21.97 -8.79 10.40
C PHE A 14 -20.74 -8.13 9.75
N HIS A 15 -20.93 -7.46 8.60
CA HIS A 15 -19.79 -7.02 7.78
C HIS A 15 -19.51 -5.52 7.83
N VAL A 16 -20.48 -4.68 8.21
CA VAL A 16 -20.27 -3.24 8.34
C VAL A 16 -19.58 -2.95 9.68
N PRO A 17 -18.41 -2.30 9.68
CA PRO A 17 -17.70 -1.95 10.91
C PRO A 17 -18.57 -1.11 11.86
N THR A 18 -18.42 -1.36 13.18
CA THR A 18 -19.21 -0.66 14.23
C THR A 18 -19.03 0.85 14.21
N GLY A 19 -17.92 1.31 13.65
CA GLY A 19 -17.62 2.73 13.53
C GLY A 19 -18.11 3.40 12.25
N ALA A 20 -18.91 2.72 11.42
CA ALA A 20 -19.43 3.31 10.18
C ALA A 20 -20.30 4.54 10.44
N SER A 21 -20.20 5.55 9.56
CA SER A 21 -20.95 6.81 9.64
C SER A 21 -22.07 6.94 8.59
N GLY A 22 -22.12 6.04 7.60
CA GLY A 22 -23.11 6.05 6.55
C GLY A 22 -22.92 4.92 5.54
N LEU A 23 -23.94 4.68 4.72
CA LEU A 23 -23.93 3.68 3.65
C LEU A 23 -24.02 4.39 2.30
N VAL A 24 -23.18 4.00 1.37
CA VAL A 24 -23.10 4.53 0.00
C VAL A 24 -23.24 3.39 -0.98
N VAL A 25 -24.33 3.32 -1.75
CA VAL A 25 -24.49 2.29 -2.77
C VAL A 25 -23.89 2.76 -4.09
N ALA A 26 -22.93 1.99 -4.63
CA ALA A 26 -22.46 2.16 -6.00
C ALA A 26 -23.53 1.67 -6.97
N LEU A 27 -24.30 2.59 -7.53
CA LEU A 27 -25.42 2.31 -8.41
C LEU A 27 -24.99 2.36 -9.88
N SER A 28 -24.92 1.20 -10.53
CA SER A 28 -24.54 1.11 -11.94
C SER A 28 -25.70 1.29 -12.92
N GLY A 29 -26.95 1.20 -12.43
CA GLY A 29 -28.15 1.14 -13.27
C GLY A 29 -28.50 -0.29 -13.72
N GLY A 30 -27.69 -1.29 -13.40
CA GLY A 30 -28.00 -2.70 -13.65
C GLY A 30 -28.86 -3.32 -12.55
N ALA A 31 -29.50 -4.47 -12.85
CA ALA A 31 -30.46 -5.14 -11.97
C ALA A 31 -29.92 -5.41 -10.55
N ASP A 32 -28.69 -5.91 -10.44
CA ASP A 32 -28.12 -6.31 -9.15
C ASP A 32 -27.89 -5.10 -8.23
N SER A 33 -27.37 -3.98 -8.76
CA SER A 33 -27.15 -2.76 -7.99
C SER A 33 -28.46 -2.07 -7.59
N SER A 34 -29.48 -2.17 -8.44
CA SER A 34 -30.83 -1.66 -8.17
C SER A 34 -31.52 -2.47 -7.08
N ALA A 35 -31.38 -3.80 -7.11
CA ALA A 35 -31.88 -4.69 -6.07
C ALA A 35 -31.19 -4.41 -4.71
N LEU A 36 -29.89 -4.22 -4.71
CA LEU A 36 -29.15 -3.87 -3.48
C LEU A 36 -29.62 -2.53 -2.91
N LEU A 37 -29.78 -1.50 -3.75
CA LEU A 37 -30.25 -0.19 -3.32
C LEU A 37 -31.66 -0.26 -2.74
N ALA A 38 -32.59 -0.96 -3.41
CA ALA A 38 -33.96 -1.12 -2.95
C ALA A 38 -34.03 -1.88 -1.61
N ALA A 39 -33.25 -2.95 -1.47
CA ALA A 39 -33.18 -3.69 -0.21
C ALA A 39 -32.59 -2.83 0.93
N ALA A 40 -31.57 -2.01 0.64
CA ALA A 40 -30.99 -1.10 1.62
C ALA A 40 -31.96 0.04 1.99
N ALA A 41 -32.68 0.62 1.04
CA ALA A 41 -33.70 1.63 1.29
C ALA A 41 -34.87 1.08 2.13
N ALA A 42 -35.28 -0.17 1.90
CA ALA A 42 -36.34 -0.82 2.69
C ALA A 42 -35.95 -1.04 4.17
N LEU A 43 -34.67 -0.96 4.53
CA LEU A 43 -34.23 -0.98 5.93
C LEU A 43 -34.58 0.33 6.65
N GLY A 44 -34.71 1.44 5.93
CA GLY A 44 -34.94 2.77 6.51
C GLY A 44 -33.90 3.13 7.57
N GLY A 45 -34.26 3.96 8.54
CA GLY A 45 -33.43 4.28 9.71
C GLY A 45 -33.22 3.12 10.70
N SER A 46 -33.72 1.91 10.37
CA SER A 46 -33.64 0.76 11.28
C SER A 46 -32.27 0.08 11.33
N PHE A 47 -31.36 0.42 10.40
CA PHE A 47 -30.00 -0.10 10.42
C PHE A 47 -29.06 0.93 11.03
N ARG A 48 -28.86 0.86 12.36
CA ARG A 48 -27.92 1.70 13.14
C ARG A 48 -28.07 3.21 12.88
N ASP A 49 -29.23 3.68 12.43
CA ASP A 49 -29.53 5.07 12.05
C ASP A 49 -28.52 5.68 11.05
N LEU A 50 -27.90 4.81 10.23
CA LEU A 50 -26.91 5.23 9.25
C LEU A 50 -27.62 5.84 8.02
N PRO A 51 -27.21 7.07 7.60
CA PRO A 51 -27.71 7.66 6.38
C PRO A 51 -27.34 6.82 5.16
N LEU A 52 -28.31 6.65 4.24
CA LEU A 52 -28.16 5.95 2.96
C LEU A 52 -28.13 6.97 1.82
N ARG A 53 -27.18 6.84 0.91
CA ARG A 53 -27.10 7.57 -0.36
C ARG A 53 -26.59 6.68 -1.47
N ALA A 54 -26.79 7.08 -2.71
CA ALA A 54 -26.28 6.39 -3.88
C ALA A 54 -25.29 7.25 -4.66
N VAL A 55 -24.32 6.60 -5.31
CA VAL A 55 -23.38 7.23 -6.24
C VAL A 55 -23.42 6.47 -7.56
N HIS A 56 -23.70 7.20 -8.65
CA HIS A 56 -23.61 6.69 -10.02
C HIS A 56 -22.40 7.32 -10.72
N VAL A 57 -21.54 6.48 -11.32
CA VAL A 57 -20.40 6.93 -12.12
C VAL A 57 -20.73 6.75 -13.60
N ASP A 58 -20.87 7.88 -14.29
CA ASP A 58 -21.19 7.94 -15.73
C ASP A 58 -19.86 8.02 -16.54
N HIS A 59 -19.57 6.96 -17.27
CA HIS A 59 -18.33 6.83 -18.05
C HIS A 59 -18.35 7.58 -19.40
N GLY A 60 -19.50 8.06 -19.84
CA GLY A 60 -19.63 8.88 -21.06
C GLY A 60 -19.30 8.19 -22.39
N LEU A 61 -19.01 6.87 -22.39
CA LEU A 61 -18.48 6.16 -23.56
C LEU A 61 -19.52 5.79 -24.63
N GLN A 62 -20.81 5.91 -24.34
CA GLN A 62 -21.88 5.43 -25.24
C GLN A 62 -23.19 6.23 -25.08
N PRO A 63 -24.08 6.27 -26.12
CA PRO A 63 -25.43 6.88 -26.05
C PRO A 63 -26.30 6.31 -24.93
N ALA A 64 -26.15 5.02 -24.61
CA ALA A 64 -26.92 4.32 -23.56
C ALA A 64 -26.67 4.88 -22.14
N HIS A 65 -25.60 5.64 -21.90
CA HIS A 65 -25.32 6.22 -20.57
C HIS A 65 -26.37 7.22 -20.11
N ALA A 66 -27.05 7.92 -21.03
CA ALA A 66 -28.15 8.80 -20.67
C ALA A 66 -29.32 8.01 -20.07
N GLU A 67 -29.62 6.83 -20.62
CA GLU A 67 -30.70 5.94 -20.16
C GLU A 67 -30.35 5.36 -18.78
N PHE A 68 -29.10 4.90 -18.56
CA PHE A 68 -28.63 4.42 -17.25
C PHE A 68 -28.76 5.50 -16.17
N ARG A 69 -28.34 6.71 -16.50
CA ARG A 69 -28.43 7.83 -15.57
C ARG A 69 -29.87 8.16 -15.20
N GLU A 70 -30.75 8.17 -16.18
CA GLU A 70 -32.18 8.47 -15.96
C GLU A 70 -32.87 7.35 -15.15
N ALA A 71 -32.55 6.09 -15.44
CA ALA A 71 -33.00 4.96 -14.64
C ALA A 71 -32.51 5.03 -13.18
N CYS A 72 -31.24 5.41 -12.96
CA CYS A 72 -30.71 5.61 -11.62
C CYS A 72 -31.42 6.74 -10.87
N LYS A 73 -31.71 7.87 -11.53
CA LYS A 73 -32.46 8.98 -10.93
C LYS A 73 -33.85 8.57 -10.53
N SER A 74 -34.62 8.02 -11.50
CA SER A 74 -36.00 7.57 -11.28
C SER A 74 -36.10 6.57 -10.13
N LEU A 75 -35.15 5.60 -10.04
CA LEU A 75 -35.12 4.64 -8.95
C LEU A 75 -34.85 5.33 -7.61
N CYS A 76 -33.87 6.23 -7.55
CA CYS A 76 -33.50 6.95 -6.33
C CYS A 76 -34.65 7.86 -5.85
N GLU A 77 -35.32 8.55 -6.76
CA GLU A 77 -36.51 9.36 -6.46
C GLU A 77 -37.64 8.50 -5.89
N HIS A 78 -37.90 7.35 -6.52
CA HIS A 78 -38.94 6.40 -6.06
C HIS A 78 -38.61 5.87 -4.63
N LEU A 79 -37.34 5.61 -4.35
CA LEU A 79 -36.90 5.08 -3.06
C LEU A 79 -36.64 6.17 -2.01
N GLY A 80 -36.71 7.44 -2.35
CA GLY A 80 -36.38 8.55 -1.46
C GLY A 80 -34.88 8.60 -1.05
N VAL A 81 -33.97 8.12 -1.92
CA VAL A 81 -32.53 8.06 -1.67
C VAL A 81 -31.81 9.15 -2.44
N ALA A 82 -30.93 9.90 -1.76
CA ALA A 82 -30.11 10.92 -2.41
C ALA A 82 -29.11 10.30 -3.39
N LEU A 83 -29.07 10.83 -4.64
CA LEU A 83 -28.17 10.36 -5.70
C LEU A 83 -27.13 11.43 -6.05
N SER A 84 -25.86 11.03 -6.09
CA SER A 84 -24.77 11.80 -6.71
C SER A 84 -24.39 11.15 -8.04
N VAL A 85 -24.41 11.93 -9.13
CA VAL A 85 -23.97 11.48 -10.47
C VAL A 85 -22.66 12.15 -10.81
N ILE A 86 -21.63 11.35 -11.13
CA ILE A 86 -20.29 11.84 -11.44
C ILE A 86 -19.90 11.36 -12.82
N ARG A 87 -19.58 12.31 -13.69
CA ARG A 87 -19.06 12.02 -15.03
C ARG A 87 -17.56 11.89 -15.02
N ILE A 88 -17.05 10.87 -15.69
CA ILE A 88 -15.62 10.65 -15.89
C ILE A 88 -15.30 10.53 -17.37
N SER A 89 -14.11 11.00 -17.74
CA SER A 89 -13.52 10.74 -19.05
C SER A 89 -12.44 9.68 -18.89
N ILE A 90 -12.50 8.62 -19.70
CA ILE A 90 -11.54 7.53 -19.64
C ILE A 90 -10.47 7.79 -20.70
N ASN A 91 -9.24 8.01 -20.25
CA ASN A 91 -8.06 8.06 -21.12
C ASN A 91 -7.29 6.76 -20.92
N ALA A 92 -7.51 5.76 -21.79
CA ALA A 92 -6.68 4.56 -21.79
C ALA A 92 -5.32 4.87 -22.43
N LEU A 93 -4.25 4.53 -21.75
CA LEU A 93 -2.90 4.59 -22.31
C LEU A 93 -2.71 3.48 -23.35
N ALA A 94 -1.83 3.71 -24.32
CA ALA A 94 -1.55 2.72 -25.36
C ALA A 94 -1.00 1.41 -24.71
N GLY A 95 -1.75 0.30 -24.90
CA GLY A 95 -1.41 -1.01 -24.33
C GLY A 95 -2.19 -1.41 -23.08
N GLU A 96 -2.99 -0.53 -22.47
CA GLU A 96 -3.87 -0.88 -21.38
C GLU A 96 -5.23 -1.40 -21.84
N SER A 97 -5.79 -2.35 -21.10
CA SER A 97 -7.17 -2.79 -21.31
C SER A 97 -8.13 -1.66 -20.95
N LEU A 98 -8.96 -1.22 -21.90
CA LEU A 98 -9.99 -0.19 -21.68
C LEU A 98 -10.92 -0.56 -20.49
N GLU A 99 -11.21 -1.85 -20.29
CA GLU A 99 -12.00 -2.34 -19.15
C GLU A 99 -11.28 -2.10 -17.83
N ALA A 100 -9.98 -2.41 -17.76
CA ALA A 100 -9.17 -2.19 -16.56
C ALA A 100 -9.10 -0.69 -16.23
N ALA A 101 -8.76 0.14 -17.22
CA ALA A 101 -8.71 1.60 -17.07
C ALA A 101 -10.06 2.20 -16.63
N ALA A 102 -11.16 1.74 -17.23
CA ALA A 102 -12.53 2.16 -16.86
C ALA A 102 -12.90 1.73 -15.44
N ARG A 103 -12.51 0.50 -15.06
CA ARG A 103 -12.71 -0.01 -13.71
C ARG A 103 -11.92 0.80 -12.68
N ASP A 104 -10.64 1.06 -12.94
CA ASP A 104 -9.77 1.78 -12.01
C ASP A 104 -10.21 3.23 -11.86
N ALA A 105 -10.54 3.91 -12.97
CA ALA A 105 -11.10 5.26 -12.92
C ALA A 105 -12.42 5.31 -12.12
N ARG A 106 -13.30 4.32 -12.29
CA ARG A 106 -14.54 4.24 -11.51
C ARG A 106 -14.26 4.07 -10.02
N TYR A 107 -13.35 3.19 -9.64
CA TYR A 107 -13.03 2.98 -8.23
C TYR A 107 -12.34 4.18 -7.62
N ALA A 108 -11.44 4.87 -8.34
CA ALA A 108 -10.82 6.11 -7.89
C ALA A 108 -11.85 7.21 -7.58
N VAL A 109 -12.86 7.35 -8.44
CA VAL A 109 -13.96 8.30 -8.20
C VAL A 109 -14.81 7.88 -7.01
N LEU A 110 -15.19 6.61 -6.91
CA LEU A 110 -15.96 6.10 -5.77
C LEU A 110 -15.21 6.31 -4.45
N GLU A 111 -13.89 6.13 -4.46
CA GLU A 111 -13.02 6.37 -3.31
C GLU A 111 -13.02 7.85 -2.89
N ALA A 112 -12.85 8.75 -3.85
CA ALA A 112 -12.86 10.20 -3.61
C ALA A 112 -14.21 10.72 -3.12
N GLN A 113 -15.31 10.00 -3.38
CA GLN A 113 -16.67 10.36 -2.94
C GLN A 113 -16.99 9.90 -1.51
N LEU A 114 -16.18 9.03 -0.91
CA LEU A 114 -16.43 8.57 0.44
C LEU A 114 -16.04 9.63 1.46
N LYS A 115 -16.99 9.95 2.34
CA LYS A 115 -16.71 10.71 3.54
C LYS A 115 -16.02 9.80 4.59
N PRO A 116 -15.34 10.37 5.58
CA PRO A 116 -14.72 9.58 6.63
C PRO A 116 -15.69 8.59 7.27
N ARG A 117 -15.25 7.32 7.32
CA ARG A 117 -16.00 6.20 7.91
C ARG A 117 -17.30 5.81 7.20
N GLU A 118 -17.55 6.24 5.97
CA GLU A 118 -18.65 5.70 5.16
C GLU A 118 -18.30 4.32 4.58
N CYS A 119 -19.33 3.50 4.36
CA CYS A 119 -19.21 2.19 3.72
C CYS A 119 -19.75 2.22 2.30
N LEU A 120 -18.88 2.00 1.31
CA LEU A 120 -19.28 1.76 -0.07
C LEU A 120 -19.86 0.35 -0.20
N LEU A 121 -21.10 0.22 -0.60
CA LEU A 121 -21.76 -1.06 -0.88
C LEU A 121 -21.76 -1.33 -2.38
N THR A 122 -21.34 -2.51 -2.79
CA THR A 122 -21.43 -2.97 -4.18
C THR A 122 -22.17 -4.29 -4.27
N ALA A 123 -22.91 -4.48 -5.35
CA ALA A 123 -23.76 -5.65 -5.59
C ALA A 123 -23.00 -6.84 -6.21
N HIS A 124 -21.71 -7.02 -5.89
CA HIS A 124 -21.02 -8.23 -6.28
C HIS A 124 -21.64 -9.43 -5.59
N HIS A 125 -21.96 -10.45 -6.37
CA HIS A 125 -22.71 -11.61 -5.92
C HIS A 125 -21.89 -12.91 -6.08
N ARG A 126 -22.46 -14.05 -5.71
CA ARG A 126 -21.80 -15.36 -5.69
C ARG A 126 -21.12 -15.71 -7.02
N ARG A 127 -21.78 -15.45 -8.15
CA ARG A 127 -21.21 -15.73 -9.47
C ARG A 127 -19.99 -14.86 -9.76
N ASP A 128 -20.00 -13.56 -9.37
CA ASP A 128 -18.83 -12.70 -9.52
C ASP A 128 -17.62 -13.21 -8.72
N GLN A 129 -17.87 -13.77 -7.53
CA GLN A 129 -16.85 -14.38 -6.71
C GLN A 129 -16.23 -15.61 -7.40
N ALA A 130 -17.09 -16.48 -7.94
CA ALA A 130 -16.69 -17.68 -8.66
C ALA A 130 -15.88 -17.34 -9.94
N GLU A 131 -16.35 -16.37 -10.73
CA GLU A 131 -15.65 -15.86 -11.90
C GLU A 131 -14.27 -15.30 -11.54
N THR A 132 -14.19 -14.52 -10.46
CA THR A 132 -12.95 -13.92 -10.00
C THR A 132 -11.95 -14.98 -9.58
N LEU A 133 -12.38 -16.01 -8.82
CA LEU A 133 -11.50 -17.13 -8.45
C LEU A 133 -10.98 -17.85 -9.70
N LEU A 134 -11.85 -18.16 -10.66
CA LEU A 134 -11.45 -18.89 -11.87
C LEU A 134 -10.44 -18.08 -12.70
N LEU A 135 -10.69 -16.78 -12.90
CA LEU A 135 -9.74 -15.90 -13.61
C LEU A 135 -8.40 -15.79 -12.88
N GLN A 136 -8.40 -15.73 -11.56
CA GLN A 136 -7.18 -15.74 -10.77
C GLN A 136 -6.42 -17.08 -10.86
N ALA A 137 -7.15 -18.20 -10.87
CA ALA A 137 -6.55 -19.52 -11.04
C ALA A 137 -5.88 -19.67 -12.42
N LEU A 138 -6.54 -19.21 -13.49
CA LEU A 138 -5.98 -19.20 -14.85
C LEU A 138 -4.72 -18.34 -15.00
N ARG A 139 -4.59 -17.31 -14.16
CA ARG A 139 -3.40 -16.44 -14.08
C ARG A 139 -2.31 -17.00 -13.16
N GLY A 140 -2.48 -18.18 -12.57
CA GLY A 140 -1.52 -18.80 -11.65
C GLY A 140 -1.42 -18.10 -10.30
N ALA A 141 -2.48 -17.46 -9.82
CA ALA A 141 -2.50 -16.77 -8.55
C ALA A 141 -2.27 -17.73 -7.37
N GLY A 142 -1.57 -17.24 -6.34
CA GLY A 142 -1.44 -17.94 -5.06
C GLY A 142 -2.68 -17.76 -4.16
N VAL A 143 -2.57 -18.22 -2.91
CA VAL A 143 -3.68 -18.25 -1.93
C VAL A 143 -4.42 -16.91 -1.84
N LYS A 144 -3.68 -15.78 -1.72
CA LYS A 144 -4.26 -14.43 -1.66
C LYS A 144 -5.11 -14.07 -2.88
N GLY A 145 -4.65 -14.42 -4.09
CA GLY A 145 -5.44 -14.17 -5.32
C GLY A 145 -6.63 -15.11 -5.44
N LEU A 146 -6.47 -16.38 -5.05
CA LEU A 146 -7.55 -17.38 -5.04
C LEU A 146 -8.62 -17.12 -3.98
N SER A 147 -8.35 -16.29 -2.95
CA SER A 147 -9.38 -15.81 -2.03
C SER A 147 -10.39 -14.87 -2.69
N ALA A 148 -10.14 -14.48 -3.93
CA ALA A 148 -10.96 -13.63 -4.78
C ALA A 148 -11.31 -12.28 -4.12
N MET A 149 -12.59 -11.93 -3.96
CA MET A 149 -12.99 -10.64 -3.40
C MET A 149 -13.27 -10.76 -1.91
N PRO A 150 -12.66 -9.91 -1.04
CA PRO A 150 -13.03 -9.86 0.36
C PRO A 150 -14.42 -9.23 0.53
N VAL A 151 -15.16 -9.68 1.53
CA VAL A 151 -16.48 -9.12 1.85
C VAL A 151 -16.38 -7.68 2.32
N CYS A 152 -15.38 -7.38 3.14
CA CYS A 152 -15.08 -6.04 3.63
C CYS A 152 -13.58 -5.75 3.51
N ARG A 153 -13.23 -4.52 3.11
CA ARG A 153 -11.84 -4.03 3.11
C ARG A 153 -11.80 -2.53 3.36
N ALA A 154 -10.68 -2.03 3.85
CA ALA A 154 -10.42 -0.58 3.85
C ALA A 154 -10.47 -0.02 2.42
N PHE A 155 -11.03 1.18 2.27
CA PHE A 155 -11.19 1.83 0.97
C PHE A 155 -11.29 3.35 1.15
N GLY A 156 -10.28 4.09 0.71
CA GLY A 156 -10.17 5.52 0.93
C GLY A 156 -10.33 5.90 2.40
N ALA A 157 -11.21 6.85 2.68
CA ALA A 157 -11.52 7.32 4.02
C ALA A 157 -12.48 6.41 4.83
N GLY A 158 -12.88 5.26 4.26
CA GLY A 158 -13.86 4.35 4.85
C GLY A 158 -13.64 2.89 4.45
N TRP A 159 -14.71 2.19 4.07
CA TRP A 159 -14.67 0.77 3.75
C TRP A 159 -15.45 0.44 2.49
N HIS A 160 -15.04 -0.63 1.82
CA HIS A 160 -15.79 -1.24 0.71
C HIS A 160 -16.35 -2.58 1.19
N VAL A 161 -17.69 -2.69 1.19
CA VAL A 161 -18.43 -3.87 1.65
C VAL A 161 -19.21 -4.48 0.49
N ARG A 162 -19.21 -5.80 0.39
CA ARG A 162 -19.95 -6.60 -0.61
C ARG A 162 -20.95 -7.50 0.10
N PRO A 163 -22.08 -6.93 0.56
CA PRO A 163 -22.98 -7.63 1.46
C PRO A 163 -23.74 -8.80 0.82
N VAL A 164 -23.76 -8.87 -0.52
CA VAL A 164 -24.46 -9.92 -1.27
C VAL A 164 -23.52 -10.91 -1.96
N LEU A 165 -22.25 -10.99 -1.51
CA LEU A 165 -21.21 -11.81 -2.14
C LEU A 165 -21.53 -13.31 -2.12
N ASP A 166 -22.31 -13.79 -1.16
CA ASP A 166 -22.77 -15.18 -1.06
C ASP A 166 -24.18 -15.41 -1.64
N VAL A 167 -24.85 -14.36 -2.16
CA VAL A 167 -26.19 -14.44 -2.70
C VAL A 167 -26.15 -14.91 -4.16
N PRO A 168 -27.00 -15.88 -4.58
CA PRO A 168 -27.17 -16.23 -5.99
C PRO A 168 -27.68 -15.04 -6.80
N GLN A 169 -27.18 -14.83 -8.01
CA GLN A 169 -27.65 -13.76 -8.89
C GLN A 169 -29.15 -13.84 -9.15
N SER A 170 -29.68 -15.06 -9.30
CA SER A 170 -31.14 -15.27 -9.53
C SER A 170 -32.02 -14.71 -8.41
N GLU A 171 -31.57 -14.75 -7.16
CA GLU A 171 -32.31 -14.19 -6.03
C GLU A 171 -32.32 -12.66 -6.04
N LEU A 172 -31.19 -12.03 -6.42
CA LEU A 172 -31.12 -10.57 -6.62
C LEU A 172 -32.05 -10.13 -7.77
N THR A 173 -31.98 -10.84 -8.89
CA THR A 173 -32.87 -10.58 -10.04
C THR A 173 -34.34 -10.73 -9.67
N GLN A 174 -34.71 -11.78 -8.93
CA GLN A 174 -36.07 -12.01 -8.47
C GLN A 174 -36.55 -10.89 -7.53
N PHE A 175 -35.70 -10.45 -6.60
CA PHE A 175 -36.03 -9.34 -5.70
C PHE A 175 -36.17 -8.01 -6.46
N GLY A 176 -35.32 -7.77 -7.46
CA GLY A 176 -35.34 -6.56 -8.28
C GLY A 176 -36.46 -6.51 -9.33
N ALA A 177 -37.05 -7.65 -9.69
CA ALA A 177 -38.06 -7.73 -10.76
C ALA A 177 -39.28 -6.77 -10.61
N PRO A 178 -39.83 -6.53 -9.39
CA PRO A 178 -40.95 -5.60 -9.21
C PRO A 178 -40.57 -4.12 -9.36
N LEU A 179 -39.25 -3.78 -9.36
CA LEU A 179 -38.81 -2.38 -9.41
C LEU A 179 -39.03 -1.72 -10.78
N ALA A 180 -39.44 -2.51 -11.81
CA ALA A 180 -39.71 -2.05 -13.16
C ALA A 180 -38.65 -1.07 -13.75
N THR A 181 -37.45 -1.07 -13.21
CA THR A 181 -36.34 -0.27 -13.75
C THR A 181 -35.97 -0.81 -15.12
N PRO A 182 -35.91 0.02 -16.16
CA PRO A 182 -35.38 -0.41 -17.44
C PRO A 182 -33.98 -0.98 -17.22
N CYS A 183 -33.83 -2.32 -17.37
CA CYS A 183 -32.52 -2.93 -17.32
C CYS A 183 -31.82 -2.62 -18.64
N VAL A 184 -31.08 -1.53 -18.67
CA VAL A 184 -30.30 -1.14 -19.84
C VAL A 184 -29.16 -2.12 -19.99
N MET A 185 -29.08 -2.81 -21.13
CA MET A 185 -27.94 -3.71 -21.42
C MET A 185 -26.74 -2.89 -21.91
N ASP A 186 -25.65 -2.93 -21.19
CA ASP A 186 -24.41 -2.29 -21.63
C ASP A 186 -23.79 -3.12 -22.77
N PRO A 187 -23.62 -2.55 -23.98
CA PRO A 187 -23.00 -3.23 -25.11
C PRO A 187 -21.56 -3.72 -24.85
N MET A 188 -20.84 -3.12 -23.90
CA MET A 188 -19.53 -3.64 -23.49
C MET A 188 -19.60 -5.02 -22.84
N ASN A 189 -20.77 -5.44 -22.34
CA ASN A 189 -20.95 -6.79 -21.80
C ASN A 189 -20.97 -7.88 -22.89
N ASP A 190 -20.88 -7.52 -24.17
CA ASP A 190 -20.87 -8.45 -25.30
C ASP A 190 -19.48 -8.53 -25.99
N ASP A 191 -18.52 -7.73 -25.57
CA ASP A 191 -17.18 -7.72 -26.16
C ASP A 191 -16.32 -8.87 -25.64
N LEU A 192 -16.16 -9.90 -26.49
CA LEU A 192 -15.41 -11.13 -26.16
C LEU A 192 -13.89 -10.91 -26.04
N ARG A 193 -13.36 -9.74 -26.33
CA ARG A 193 -11.96 -9.41 -26.09
C ARG A 193 -11.63 -9.35 -24.61
N PHE A 194 -12.64 -9.15 -23.76
CA PHE A 194 -12.46 -9.09 -22.31
C PHE A 194 -12.60 -10.47 -21.68
N ASP A 195 -11.59 -10.89 -20.91
CA ASP A 195 -11.53 -12.18 -20.24
C ASP A 195 -12.82 -12.51 -19.47
N ARG A 196 -13.39 -11.54 -18.78
CA ARG A 196 -14.59 -11.74 -17.97
C ARG A 196 -15.85 -11.94 -18.82
N THR A 197 -15.97 -11.17 -19.91
CA THR A 197 -17.05 -11.35 -20.89
C THR A 197 -16.92 -12.68 -21.60
N TYR A 198 -15.72 -13.05 -22.05
CA TYR A 198 -15.45 -14.34 -22.65
C TYR A 198 -15.84 -15.50 -21.73
N LEU A 199 -15.39 -15.43 -20.47
CA LEU A 199 -15.74 -16.41 -19.44
C LEU A 199 -17.26 -16.54 -19.28
N ARG A 200 -17.99 -15.42 -19.15
CA ARG A 200 -19.45 -15.39 -18.94
C ARG A 200 -20.23 -15.94 -20.11
N ARG A 201 -19.83 -15.59 -21.32
CA ARG A 201 -20.61 -15.89 -22.54
C ARG A 201 -20.31 -17.27 -23.12
N LEU A 202 -19.07 -17.71 -23.09
CA LEU A 202 -18.64 -18.91 -23.77
C LEU A 202 -18.27 -20.06 -22.82
N VAL A 203 -17.55 -19.78 -21.77
CA VAL A 203 -17.02 -20.85 -20.90
C VAL A 203 -18.01 -21.22 -19.80
N TRP A 204 -18.63 -20.22 -19.15
CA TRP A 204 -19.51 -20.46 -18.03
C TRP A 204 -20.73 -21.34 -18.34
N PRO A 205 -21.45 -21.14 -19.45
CA PRO A 205 -22.59 -22.00 -19.79
C PRO A 205 -22.21 -23.46 -19.91
N VAL A 206 -21.04 -23.77 -20.50
CA VAL A 206 -20.53 -25.14 -20.64
C VAL A 206 -20.24 -25.76 -19.27
N ILE A 207 -19.57 -25.01 -18.38
CA ILE A 207 -19.26 -25.47 -17.03
C ILE A 207 -20.56 -25.70 -16.24
N GLN A 208 -21.48 -24.73 -16.30
CA GLN A 208 -22.74 -24.79 -15.56
C GLN A 208 -23.66 -25.90 -16.03
N GLN A 209 -23.67 -26.20 -17.31
CA GLN A 209 -24.42 -27.34 -17.85
C GLN A 209 -23.97 -28.67 -17.25
N ARG A 210 -22.66 -28.86 -17.06
CA ARG A 210 -22.11 -30.08 -16.48
C ARG A 210 -22.15 -30.09 -14.96
N TRP A 211 -21.97 -28.91 -14.33
CA TRP A 211 -21.95 -28.73 -12.88
C TRP A 211 -22.89 -27.56 -12.48
N PRO A 212 -24.19 -27.80 -12.30
CA PRO A 212 -25.17 -26.74 -12.02
C PRO A 212 -24.86 -25.93 -10.74
N GLY A 213 -24.16 -26.54 -9.77
CA GLY A 213 -23.76 -25.90 -8.50
C GLY A 213 -22.37 -25.24 -8.52
N VAL A 214 -21.79 -24.99 -9.69
CA VAL A 214 -20.40 -24.47 -9.82
C VAL A 214 -20.20 -23.15 -9.12
N ASP A 215 -21.18 -22.22 -9.16
CA ASP A 215 -21.11 -20.92 -8.50
C ASP A 215 -20.87 -21.08 -6.99
N ALA A 216 -21.67 -21.94 -6.36
CA ALA A 216 -21.56 -22.22 -4.93
C ALA A 216 -20.25 -22.98 -4.57
N GLY A 217 -19.84 -23.89 -5.45
CA GLY A 217 -18.60 -24.66 -5.29
C GLY A 217 -17.37 -23.74 -5.30
N LEU A 218 -17.24 -22.91 -6.33
CA LEU A 218 -16.10 -21.99 -6.48
C LEU A 218 -16.12 -20.86 -5.43
N ALA A 219 -17.29 -20.30 -5.09
CA ALA A 219 -17.38 -19.31 -4.01
C ALA A 219 -16.97 -19.89 -2.65
N ARG A 220 -17.33 -21.16 -2.36
CA ARG A 220 -16.85 -21.87 -1.17
C ARG A 220 -15.35 -22.10 -1.20
N ALA A 221 -14.78 -22.47 -2.36
CA ALA A 221 -13.34 -22.63 -2.51
C ALA A 221 -12.61 -21.28 -2.26
N ALA A 222 -13.15 -20.16 -2.77
CA ALA A 222 -12.60 -18.83 -2.49
C ALA A 222 -12.59 -18.50 -0.99
N ARG A 223 -13.66 -18.87 -0.26
CA ARG A 223 -13.73 -18.69 1.20
C ARG A 223 -12.67 -19.52 1.93
N HIS A 224 -12.48 -20.79 1.56
CA HIS A 224 -11.42 -21.60 2.16
C HIS A 224 -10.01 -21.02 1.87
N MET A 225 -9.82 -20.42 0.68
CA MET A 225 -8.56 -19.71 0.39
C MET A 225 -8.40 -18.45 1.23
N ALA A 226 -9.50 -17.72 1.52
CA ALA A 226 -9.45 -16.57 2.43
C ALA A 226 -9.08 -16.97 3.86
N GLU A 227 -9.70 -18.03 4.39
CA GLU A 227 -9.37 -18.62 5.69
C GLU A 227 -7.89 -19.05 5.76
N ALA A 228 -7.40 -19.72 4.70
CA ALA A 228 -5.99 -20.10 4.60
C ALA A 228 -5.06 -18.87 4.53
N GLN A 229 -5.47 -17.78 3.86
CA GLN A 229 -4.69 -16.55 3.82
C GLN A 229 -4.60 -15.88 5.21
N GLU A 230 -5.67 -15.89 6.00
CA GLU A 230 -5.65 -15.38 7.38
C GLU A 230 -4.63 -16.15 8.25
N LEU A 231 -4.57 -17.47 8.11
CA LEU A 231 -3.57 -18.29 8.80
C LEU A 231 -2.14 -17.99 8.34
N LEU A 232 -1.94 -17.74 7.05
CA LEU A 232 -0.64 -17.34 6.49
C LEU A 232 -0.22 -15.96 6.99
N ASP A 233 -1.15 -15.01 7.09
CA ASP A 233 -0.88 -13.67 7.60
C ASP A 233 -0.54 -13.70 9.09
N ALA A 234 -1.28 -14.43 9.90
CA ALA A 234 -0.99 -14.63 11.33
C ALA A 234 0.38 -15.32 11.55
N THR A 235 0.70 -16.33 10.72
CA THR A 235 2.01 -16.98 10.75
C THR A 235 3.11 -16.00 10.34
N GLY A 236 2.89 -15.20 9.30
CA GLY A 236 3.82 -14.18 8.84
C GLY A 236 4.12 -13.13 9.91
N GLU A 237 3.10 -12.65 10.59
CA GLU A 237 3.23 -11.70 11.70
C GLU A 237 4.03 -12.30 12.87
N ALA A 238 3.71 -13.52 13.29
CA ALA A 238 4.44 -14.23 14.35
C ALA A 238 5.92 -14.47 13.99
N ASP A 239 6.20 -14.79 12.72
CA ASP A 239 7.57 -14.95 12.24
C ASP A 239 8.30 -13.60 12.22
N LEU A 240 7.67 -12.53 11.71
CA LEU A 240 8.27 -11.20 11.70
C LEU A 240 8.59 -10.69 13.12
N ALA A 241 7.70 -10.91 14.08
CA ALA A 241 7.95 -10.53 15.48
C ALA A 241 9.25 -11.15 16.04
N ARG A 242 9.61 -12.36 15.57
CA ARG A 242 10.84 -13.06 15.97
C ARG A 242 12.06 -12.68 15.13
N LEU A 243 11.83 -12.28 13.89
CA LEU A 243 12.88 -11.96 12.92
C LEU A 243 13.33 -10.52 12.98
N ARG A 244 12.53 -9.61 13.51
CA ARG A 244 12.83 -8.18 13.56
C ARG A 244 14.10 -7.92 14.36
N ASP A 245 14.96 -7.08 13.77
CA ASP A 245 16.18 -6.54 14.34
C ASP A 245 16.24 -5.05 13.96
N GLY A 246 15.55 -4.22 14.75
CA GLY A 246 15.22 -2.84 14.37
C GLY A 246 14.32 -2.80 13.13
N GLU A 247 14.73 -2.04 12.13
CA GLU A 247 14.03 -1.94 10.83
C GLU A 247 14.40 -3.07 9.85
N ALA A 248 15.29 -3.96 10.24
CA ALA A 248 15.77 -5.06 9.44
C ALA A 248 15.19 -6.41 9.90
N LEU A 249 15.47 -7.46 9.12
CA LEU A 249 15.21 -8.84 9.51
C LEU A 249 16.53 -9.59 9.73
N SER A 250 16.56 -10.44 10.74
CA SER A 250 17.67 -11.32 11.06
C SER A 250 17.91 -12.36 9.97
N VAL A 251 19.07 -12.33 9.32
CA VAL A 251 19.47 -13.34 8.31
C VAL A 251 19.62 -14.75 8.93
N PRO A 252 20.27 -14.93 10.10
CA PRO A 252 20.27 -16.22 10.77
C PRO A 252 18.86 -16.73 11.10
N GLY A 253 17.99 -15.86 11.58
CA GLY A 253 16.59 -16.19 11.84
C GLY A 253 15.85 -16.63 10.58
N LEU A 254 16.01 -15.90 9.45
CA LEU A 254 15.44 -16.28 8.16
C LEU A 254 15.96 -17.64 7.68
N ARG A 255 17.25 -17.94 7.87
CA ARG A 255 17.83 -19.23 7.51
C ARG A 255 17.28 -20.39 8.33
N ALA A 256 16.90 -20.15 9.58
CA ALA A 256 16.30 -21.15 10.46
C ALA A 256 14.86 -21.52 10.09
N LEU A 257 14.15 -20.65 9.34
CA LEU A 257 12.81 -20.97 8.85
C LEU A 257 12.84 -21.95 7.68
N THR A 258 11.77 -22.74 7.56
CA THR A 258 11.53 -23.53 6.36
C THR A 258 11.35 -22.59 5.15
N HIS A 259 11.59 -23.10 3.93
CA HIS A 259 11.45 -22.30 2.70
C HIS A 259 10.09 -21.61 2.59
N ALA A 260 8.99 -22.33 2.86
CA ALA A 260 7.64 -21.78 2.78
C ALA A 260 7.39 -20.65 3.79
N ARG A 261 7.81 -20.84 5.06
CA ARG A 261 7.67 -19.80 6.10
C ARG A 261 8.52 -18.57 5.80
N ARG A 262 9.73 -18.78 5.30
CA ARG A 262 10.63 -17.69 4.88
C ARG A 262 10.01 -16.83 3.78
N LEU A 263 9.46 -17.46 2.74
CA LEU A 263 8.74 -16.77 1.66
C LEU A 263 7.52 -16.02 2.20
N ASN A 264 6.75 -16.64 3.08
CA ASN A 264 5.58 -16.03 3.68
C ASN A 264 5.92 -14.82 4.54
N ALA A 265 6.92 -14.93 5.41
CA ALA A 265 7.39 -13.84 6.26
C ALA A 265 7.86 -12.63 5.44
N VAL A 266 8.68 -12.85 4.39
CA VAL A 266 9.16 -11.75 3.56
C VAL A 266 8.02 -11.13 2.75
N ARG A 267 7.09 -11.92 2.21
CA ARG A 267 5.91 -11.38 1.53
C ARG A 267 5.05 -10.56 2.47
N HIS A 268 4.85 -11.02 3.69
CA HIS A 268 4.10 -10.29 4.71
C HIS A 268 4.79 -8.97 5.06
N TRP A 269 6.11 -8.98 5.23
CA TRP A 269 6.91 -7.78 5.46
C TRP A 269 6.78 -6.75 4.32
N LEU A 270 6.88 -7.19 3.06
CA LEU A 270 6.66 -6.33 1.88
C LEU A 270 5.26 -5.72 1.86
N ASN A 271 4.23 -6.51 2.16
CA ASN A 271 2.86 -6.01 2.24
C ASN A 271 2.68 -4.93 3.34
N LEU A 272 3.31 -5.12 4.52
CA LEU A 272 3.28 -4.12 5.60
C LEU A 272 4.00 -2.82 5.22
N ALA A 273 5.03 -2.89 4.38
CA ALA A 273 5.71 -1.73 3.83
C ALA A 273 4.93 -1.03 2.70
N GLY A 274 3.70 -1.47 2.40
CA GLY A 274 2.90 -0.92 1.30
C GLY A 274 3.41 -1.27 -0.10
N ALA A 275 4.35 -2.22 -0.18
CA ALA A 275 4.94 -2.64 -1.44
C ALA A 275 4.07 -3.67 -2.15
N GLU A 276 3.91 -3.54 -3.46
CA GLU A 276 3.38 -4.63 -4.27
C GLU A 276 4.38 -5.77 -4.28
N ALA A 277 4.02 -6.88 -3.62
CA ALA A 277 4.92 -8.02 -3.49
C ALA A 277 5.14 -8.69 -4.85
N PRO A 278 6.41 -8.88 -5.29
CA PRO A 278 6.71 -9.62 -6.50
C PRO A 278 6.17 -11.05 -6.46
N SER A 279 6.19 -11.74 -7.60
CA SER A 279 5.80 -13.17 -7.64
C SER A 279 6.63 -14.01 -6.66
N ALA A 280 6.04 -15.11 -6.18
CA ALA A 280 6.72 -16.03 -5.25
C ALA A 280 8.08 -16.52 -5.79
N ALA A 281 8.18 -16.74 -7.09
CA ALA A 281 9.42 -17.14 -7.75
C ALA A 281 10.49 -16.05 -7.66
N ARG A 282 10.12 -14.78 -7.90
CA ARG A 282 11.05 -13.64 -7.79
C ARG A 282 11.51 -13.39 -6.35
N ILE A 283 10.61 -13.50 -5.37
CA ILE A 283 10.99 -13.40 -3.96
C ILE A 283 11.92 -14.55 -3.58
N GLY A 284 11.61 -15.78 -4.00
CA GLY A 284 12.43 -16.97 -3.73
C GLY A 284 13.83 -16.86 -4.31
N GLU A 285 13.95 -16.38 -5.55
CA GLU A 285 15.24 -16.12 -6.20
C GLU A 285 16.04 -15.05 -5.46
N ALA A 286 15.41 -13.92 -5.14
CA ALA A 286 16.04 -12.85 -4.39
C ALA A 286 16.55 -13.32 -3.02
N LEU A 287 15.74 -14.10 -2.31
CA LEU A 287 16.14 -14.64 -1.01
C LEU A 287 17.31 -15.62 -1.12
N ARG A 288 17.38 -16.46 -2.15
CA ARG A 288 18.54 -17.30 -2.40
C ARG A 288 19.79 -16.44 -2.60
N GLN A 289 19.76 -15.50 -3.53
CA GLN A 289 20.92 -14.63 -3.81
C GLN A 289 21.38 -13.86 -2.57
N VAL A 290 20.46 -13.30 -1.79
CA VAL A 290 20.79 -12.51 -0.60
C VAL A 290 21.26 -13.38 0.56
N LEU A 291 20.64 -14.53 0.78
CA LEU A 291 20.96 -15.40 1.91
C LEU A 291 22.23 -16.22 1.66
N ASP A 292 22.49 -16.65 0.41
CA ASP A 292 23.63 -17.48 0.05
C ASP A 292 24.90 -16.69 -0.25
N ALA A 293 24.80 -15.35 -0.38
CA ALA A 293 25.95 -14.49 -0.57
C ALA A 293 26.94 -14.59 0.61
N ASP A 294 28.24 -14.43 0.32
CA ASP A 294 29.30 -14.40 1.31
C ASP A 294 29.17 -13.19 2.26
N ALA A 295 29.86 -13.25 3.40
CA ALA A 295 29.72 -12.22 4.46
C ALA A 295 30.18 -10.83 4.04
N ASP A 296 31.11 -10.74 3.11
CA ASP A 296 31.72 -9.49 2.56
C ASP A 296 30.98 -8.97 1.35
N GLN A 297 30.06 -9.73 0.77
CA GLN A 297 29.25 -9.29 -0.34
C GLN A 297 28.07 -8.42 0.17
N LEU A 298 27.71 -7.43 -0.64
CA LEU A 298 26.59 -6.53 -0.39
C LEU A 298 25.50 -6.77 -1.44
N PRO A 299 24.80 -7.93 -1.39
CA PRO A 299 23.78 -8.23 -2.38
C PRO A 299 22.64 -7.23 -2.29
N SER A 300 22.21 -6.77 -3.45
CA SER A 300 21.11 -5.82 -3.62
C SER A 300 20.21 -6.28 -4.76
N ILE A 301 18.95 -6.55 -4.47
CA ILE A 301 17.93 -6.93 -5.46
C ILE A 301 16.90 -5.83 -5.55
N VAL A 302 16.73 -5.28 -6.74
CA VAL A 302 15.83 -4.15 -6.99
C VAL A 302 14.51 -4.63 -7.60
N TRP A 303 13.40 -4.08 -7.09
CA TRP A 303 12.04 -4.27 -7.59
C TRP A 303 11.31 -2.94 -7.66
N GLY A 304 11.21 -2.36 -8.85
CA GLY A 304 10.65 -1.02 -8.98
C GLY A 304 11.42 0.00 -8.14
N GLU A 305 10.74 0.67 -7.24
CA GLU A 305 11.33 1.67 -6.35
C GLU A 305 11.92 1.11 -5.06
N LEU A 306 11.83 -0.21 -4.85
CA LEU A 306 12.34 -0.87 -3.65
C LEU A 306 13.54 -1.76 -3.94
N ALA A 307 14.40 -1.90 -2.93
CA ALA A 307 15.54 -2.81 -2.94
C ALA A 307 15.61 -3.63 -1.67
N LEU A 308 15.85 -4.94 -1.84
CA LEU A 308 16.19 -5.85 -0.77
C LEU A 308 17.71 -5.93 -0.69
N ARG A 309 18.28 -5.52 0.45
CA ARG A 309 19.73 -5.43 0.65
C ARG A 309 20.15 -6.17 1.90
N ARG A 310 21.25 -6.87 1.83
CA ARG A 310 21.88 -7.47 3.01
C ARG A 310 23.11 -6.69 3.43
N TYR A 311 23.21 -6.43 4.73
CA TYR A 311 24.41 -5.94 5.34
C TYR A 311 24.70 -6.72 6.63
N ARG A 312 25.84 -7.36 6.70
CA ARG A 312 26.21 -8.29 7.78
C ARG A 312 25.18 -9.42 7.95
N HIS A 313 24.54 -9.50 9.10
CA HIS A 313 23.52 -10.51 9.43
C HIS A 313 22.08 -9.97 9.36
N ARG A 314 21.88 -8.82 8.73
CA ARG A 314 20.62 -8.10 8.66
C ARG A 314 20.17 -7.92 7.21
N LEU A 315 18.89 -8.13 6.97
CA LEU A 315 18.22 -7.93 5.69
C LEU A 315 17.36 -6.68 5.76
N PHE A 316 17.58 -5.75 4.86
CA PHE A 316 16.90 -4.45 4.80
C PHE A 316 16.01 -4.35 3.58
N LEU A 317 14.87 -3.68 3.76
CA LEU A 317 14.05 -3.14 2.68
C LEU A 317 14.31 -1.63 2.62
N SER A 318 14.69 -1.13 1.47
CA SER A 318 15.04 0.27 1.27
C SER A 318 14.56 0.74 -0.10
N VAL A 319 14.59 2.04 -0.34
CA VAL A 319 14.39 2.58 -1.69
C VAL A 319 15.52 2.11 -2.63
N ALA A 320 15.17 1.90 -3.91
CA ALA A 320 16.13 1.42 -4.91
C ALA A 320 17.28 2.40 -5.12
N ASP A 321 16.96 3.70 -5.20
CA ASP A 321 17.93 4.79 -5.25
C ASP A 321 17.91 5.56 -3.92
N PRO A 322 18.85 5.27 -3.00
CA PRO A 322 18.93 5.94 -1.71
C PRO A 322 19.21 7.44 -1.87
N PRO A 323 18.71 8.27 -0.95
CA PRO A 323 18.95 9.70 -1.00
C PRO A 323 20.44 9.99 -0.90
N ARG A 324 20.90 10.99 -1.65
CA ARG A 324 22.28 11.45 -1.67
C ARG A 324 22.30 12.96 -1.50
N LEU A 325 23.24 13.45 -0.72
CA LEU A 325 23.49 14.89 -0.66
C LEU A 325 24.02 15.34 -2.02
N ALA A 326 23.27 16.20 -2.73
CA ALA A 326 23.56 16.52 -4.13
C ALA A 326 24.67 17.55 -4.26
N ASP A 327 24.55 18.69 -3.55
CA ASP A 327 25.39 19.86 -3.74
C ASP A 327 26.12 20.25 -2.45
N GLU A 328 27.21 20.99 -2.62
CA GLU A 328 27.85 21.70 -1.52
C GLU A 328 26.98 22.88 -1.07
N ARG A 329 26.77 23.00 0.23
CA ARG A 329 25.95 24.06 0.83
C ARG A 329 26.64 24.72 1.98
N LEU A 330 26.31 25.98 2.25
CA LEU A 330 26.85 26.71 3.36
C LEU A 330 25.86 26.75 4.52
N LEU A 331 26.35 26.43 5.72
CA LEU A 331 25.63 26.52 6.99
C LEU A 331 26.28 27.65 7.83
N PRO A 332 25.57 28.71 8.21
CA PRO A 332 26.08 29.72 9.12
C PRO A 332 26.57 29.09 10.43
N ALA A 333 27.77 29.44 10.89
CA ALA A 333 28.36 28.88 12.10
C ALA A 333 27.81 29.56 13.37
N ALA A 334 26.49 29.60 13.52
CA ALA A 334 25.81 30.26 14.61
C ALA A 334 24.76 29.34 15.26
N ALA A 335 24.54 29.54 16.55
CA ALA A 335 23.49 28.82 17.27
C ALA A 335 22.12 29.10 16.67
N GLY A 336 21.33 28.06 16.46
CA GLY A 336 20.02 28.14 15.81
C GLY A 336 20.05 28.08 14.28
N ALA A 337 21.23 28.17 13.64
CA ALA A 337 21.36 28.01 12.20
C ALA A 337 20.86 26.62 11.76
N GLN A 338 20.13 26.55 10.64
CA GLN A 338 19.58 25.35 10.08
C GLN A 338 19.81 25.31 8.57
N LEU A 339 20.10 24.14 8.05
CA LEU A 339 20.30 23.85 6.62
C LEU A 339 19.44 22.65 6.23
N ASP A 340 18.49 22.86 5.34
CA ASP A 340 17.76 21.78 4.70
C ASP A 340 18.71 21.01 3.76
N LEU A 341 18.78 19.70 3.88
CA LEU A 341 19.64 18.83 3.07
C LEU A 341 18.97 18.33 1.79
N GLY A 342 17.68 18.55 1.65
CA GLY A 342 16.88 18.11 0.51
C GLY A 342 15.96 16.93 0.82
N PRO A 343 15.23 16.44 -0.19
CA PRO A 343 14.21 15.40 0.00
C PRO A 343 14.76 14.14 0.70
N ASN A 344 14.07 13.69 1.72
CA ASN A 344 14.40 12.49 2.51
C ASN A 344 15.77 12.50 3.20
N LEU A 345 16.41 13.67 3.32
CA LEU A 345 17.69 13.85 4.03
C LEU A 345 17.54 14.65 5.32
N GLY A 346 16.37 15.25 5.55
CA GLY A 346 16.14 16.08 6.73
C GLY A 346 16.98 17.37 6.72
N ALA A 347 17.34 17.85 7.92
CA ALA A 347 18.08 19.11 8.07
C ALA A 347 19.17 19.03 9.10
N LEU A 348 20.31 19.69 8.87
CA LEU A 348 21.33 19.95 9.88
C LEU A 348 20.98 21.20 10.66
N ARG A 349 21.15 21.15 11.97
CA ARG A 349 20.99 22.28 12.88
C ARG A 349 22.18 22.41 13.81
N LEU A 350 22.60 23.66 14.06
CA LEU A 350 23.58 23.96 15.10
C LEU A 350 22.85 24.42 16.37
N VAL A 351 23.07 23.71 17.46
CA VAL A 351 22.41 23.98 18.75
C VAL A 351 23.44 24.41 19.79
N ALA A 352 23.19 25.51 20.47
CA ALA A 352 24.05 25.93 21.58
C ALA A 352 24.00 24.91 22.71
N GLN A 353 25.17 24.42 23.12
CA GLN A 353 25.30 23.53 24.27
C GLN A 353 26.69 23.66 24.89
N SER A 354 26.90 23.05 26.07
CA SER A 354 28.24 22.89 26.65
C SER A 354 28.97 21.74 25.91
N GLY A 355 30.12 22.03 25.33
CA GLY A 355 30.87 21.11 24.49
C GLY A 355 30.45 21.18 23.01
N GLY A 356 30.76 20.14 22.21
CA GLY A 356 30.56 20.17 20.77
C GLY A 356 31.66 20.96 20.04
N LEU A 357 31.32 21.61 18.92
CA LEU A 357 32.26 22.45 18.16
C LEU A 357 32.55 23.75 18.93
N ALA A 358 33.79 24.15 19.05
CA ALA A 358 34.24 25.39 19.72
C ALA A 358 33.82 26.61 18.87
N ALA A 359 32.76 27.29 19.26
CA ALA A 359 32.12 28.34 18.47
C ALA A 359 33.11 29.46 18.06
N ASP A 360 34.01 29.84 18.97
CA ASP A 360 34.99 30.89 18.75
C ASP A 360 36.09 30.53 17.72
N SER A 361 36.22 29.24 17.39
CA SER A 361 37.24 28.75 16.47
C SER A 361 36.68 28.52 15.06
N LEU A 362 35.36 28.63 14.87
CA LEU A 362 34.70 28.38 13.58
C LEU A 362 34.78 29.62 12.67
N PRO A 363 34.89 29.42 11.35
CA PRO A 363 34.66 30.48 10.38
C PRO A 363 33.19 30.91 10.38
N PRO A 364 32.82 32.06 9.80
CA PRO A 364 31.42 32.55 9.76
C PRO A 364 30.45 31.58 9.13
N SER A 365 30.92 30.70 8.24
CA SER A 365 30.10 29.65 7.59
C SER A 365 30.90 28.35 7.47
N LEU A 366 30.17 27.24 7.57
CA LEU A 366 30.68 25.88 7.40
C LEU A 366 30.21 25.33 6.07
N LEU A 367 31.10 24.63 5.36
CA LEU A 367 30.74 23.93 4.13
C LEU A 367 30.16 22.56 4.48
N VAL A 368 28.97 22.26 3.97
CA VAL A 368 28.34 20.94 4.12
C VAL A 368 28.32 20.26 2.76
N ARG A 369 28.93 19.09 2.67
CA ARG A 369 28.97 18.30 1.45
C ARG A 369 28.95 16.80 1.73
N ARG A 370 28.68 16.01 0.70
CA ARG A 370 28.83 14.55 0.76
C ARG A 370 30.32 14.17 0.83
N ARG A 371 30.58 12.94 1.22
CA ARG A 371 31.93 12.38 1.16
C ARG A 371 32.42 12.29 -0.31
N ALA A 372 33.70 12.55 -0.52
CA ALA A 372 34.37 12.36 -1.80
C ALA A 372 35.35 11.17 -1.76
N GLY A 373 35.64 10.66 -0.57
CA GLY A 373 36.59 9.60 -0.30
C GLY A 373 37.92 10.14 0.22
N GLY A 374 38.55 9.40 1.12
CA GLY A 374 39.82 9.79 1.74
C GLY A 374 39.69 10.73 2.94
N GLU A 375 38.50 11.20 3.30
CA GLU A 375 38.33 12.08 4.46
C GLU A 375 38.72 11.36 5.75
N THR A 376 39.42 12.08 6.59
CA THR A 376 39.84 11.60 7.90
C THR A 376 39.42 12.55 9.01
N LEU A 377 39.14 12.00 10.18
CA LEU A 377 38.69 12.72 11.36
C LEU A 377 39.31 12.06 12.59
N LYS A 378 39.66 12.84 13.58
CA LYS A 378 40.02 12.34 14.90
C LYS A 378 38.85 12.50 15.85
N PRO A 379 38.03 11.46 16.10
CA PRO A 379 36.87 11.59 16.99
C PRO A 379 37.25 12.09 18.37
N ALA A 380 36.45 12.91 19.01
CA ALA A 380 36.72 13.57 20.28
C ALA A 380 37.18 12.63 21.39
N ARG A 381 36.74 11.37 21.37
CA ARG A 381 37.10 10.34 22.35
C ARG A 381 38.13 9.33 21.83
N SER A 382 38.78 9.59 20.68
CA SER A 382 39.74 8.69 20.06
C SER A 382 41.17 9.22 20.21
N ALA A 383 42.14 8.32 20.46
CA ALA A 383 43.54 8.66 20.47
C ALA A 383 44.10 8.89 19.04
N ARG A 384 43.46 8.36 18.01
CA ARG A 384 44.00 8.30 16.64
C ARG A 384 43.01 8.91 15.62
N THR A 385 43.58 9.49 14.58
CA THR A 385 42.84 9.87 13.36
C THR A 385 42.43 8.61 12.61
N GLN A 386 41.18 8.58 12.11
CA GLN A 386 40.61 7.46 11.39
C GLN A 386 39.95 7.96 10.12
N SER A 387 39.86 7.12 9.09
CA SER A 387 39.08 7.46 7.91
C SER A 387 37.58 7.42 8.22
N VAL A 388 36.83 8.32 7.62
CA VAL A 388 35.34 8.33 7.73
C VAL A 388 34.76 6.97 7.31
N GLN A 389 35.37 6.32 6.31
CA GLN A 389 34.99 4.97 5.90
C GLN A 389 35.13 3.95 7.04
N HIS A 390 36.25 3.97 7.77
CA HIS A 390 36.47 3.06 8.90
C HIS A 390 35.50 3.34 10.05
N LEU A 391 35.27 4.61 10.37
CA LEU A 391 34.28 5.02 11.37
C LEU A 391 32.85 4.53 11.00
N CYS A 392 32.46 4.71 9.75
CA CYS A 392 31.15 4.20 9.24
C CYS A 392 31.07 2.67 9.37
N GLN A 393 32.14 1.95 9.04
CA GLN A 393 32.17 0.49 9.18
C GLN A 393 32.10 0.03 10.64
N ALA A 394 32.81 0.71 11.54
CA ALA A 394 32.80 0.39 12.97
C ALA A 394 31.42 0.61 13.59
N LEU A 395 30.76 1.75 13.28
CA LEU A 395 29.42 2.07 13.76
C LEU A 395 28.33 1.20 13.11
N GLY A 396 28.60 0.63 11.92
CA GLY A 396 27.61 -0.16 11.19
C GLY A 396 26.75 0.65 10.22
N VAL A 397 27.22 1.86 9.84
CA VAL A 397 26.51 2.69 8.85
C VAL A 397 26.32 1.91 7.56
N LEU A 398 25.06 1.84 7.12
CA LEU A 398 24.62 1.10 5.93
C LEU A 398 25.38 1.58 4.69
N PRO A 399 26.04 0.69 3.93
CA PRO A 399 26.90 1.10 2.81
C PRO A 399 26.24 2.02 1.80
N TRP A 400 24.95 1.78 1.50
CA TRP A 400 24.17 2.56 0.54
C TRP A 400 23.67 3.89 1.10
N MET A 401 23.80 4.13 2.43
CA MET A 401 23.43 5.39 3.08
C MET A 401 24.64 6.28 3.39
N ARG A 402 25.87 5.80 3.11
CA ARG A 402 27.07 6.58 3.42
C ARG A 402 27.20 7.87 2.62
N ASP A 403 26.61 7.93 1.42
CA ASP A 403 26.61 9.12 0.59
C ASP A 403 25.50 10.13 0.98
N ALA A 404 24.60 9.72 1.89
CA ALA A 404 23.63 10.60 2.54
C ALA A 404 24.23 11.38 3.72
N LEU A 405 25.34 10.91 4.29
CA LEU A 405 25.95 11.55 5.46
C LEU A 405 26.46 12.96 5.13
N PRO A 406 25.96 13.99 5.81
CA PRO A 406 26.48 15.34 5.66
C PRO A 406 27.82 15.47 6.40
N LEU A 407 28.89 15.80 5.66
CA LEU A 407 30.20 16.12 6.18
C LEU A 407 30.31 17.64 6.31
N VAL A 408 30.69 18.11 7.49
CA VAL A 408 30.78 19.53 7.86
C VAL A 408 32.22 19.95 7.89
N PHE A 409 32.59 20.99 7.13
CA PHE A 409 33.95 21.49 6.98
C PHE A 409 34.08 22.94 7.45
N ALA A 410 35.18 23.26 8.08
CA ALA A 410 35.66 24.62 8.34
C ALA A 410 36.86 24.89 7.40
N GLY A 411 36.65 25.60 6.30
CA GLY A 411 37.61 25.61 5.20
C GLY A 411 37.84 24.20 4.65
N ASP A 412 39.07 23.75 4.58
CA ASP A 412 39.44 22.40 4.13
C ASP A 412 39.40 21.34 5.24
N ALA A 413 39.19 21.76 6.49
CA ALA A 413 39.23 20.84 7.63
C ALA A 413 37.84 20.21 7.89
N LEU A 414 37.76 18.88 7.88
CA LEU A 414 36.55 18.16 8.32
C LEU A 414 36.39 18.32 9.84
N VAL A 415 35.31 18.97 10.29
CA VAL A 415 35.05 19.28 11.70
C VAL A 415 34.00 18.37 12.33
N ALA A 416 33.03 17.90 11.52
CA ALA A 416 32.03 16.95 11.98
C ALA A 416 31.49 16.07 10.82
N VAL A 417 30.97 14.91 11.18
CA VAL A 417 30.22 14.02 10.28
C VAL A 417 28.85 13.82 10.88
N ALA A 418 27.85 14.44 10.27
CA ALA A 418 26.48 14.50 10.81
C ALA A 418 26.52 14.86 12.32
N ASP A 419 25.66 14.24 13.10
CA ASP A 419 25.64 14.27 14.57
C ASP A 419 26.44 13.10 15.21
N LEU A 420 27.15 12.33 14.39
CA LEU A 420 27.84 11.10 14.81
C LEU A 420 29.21 11.36 15.39
N TRP A 421 30.02 12.22 14.76
CA TRP A 421 31.41 12.48 15.18
C TRP A 421 31.80 13.95 15.01
N VAL A 422 32.51 14.47 16.01
CA VAL A 422 33.18 15.78 15.98
C VAL A 422 34.67 15.54 16.07
N ASP A 423 35.48 16.30 15.31
CA ASP A 423 36.93 16.23 15.35
C ASP A 423 37.47 16.83 16.66
N ALA A 424 38.33 16.12 17.35
CA ALA A 424 38.91 16.50 18.64
C ALA A 424 39.59 17.87 18.65
N ARG A 425 40.15 18.31 17.51
CA ARG A 425 40.84 19.61 17.37
C ARG A 425 39.87 20.80 17.37
N TRP A 426 38.59 20.53 17.06
CA TRP A 426 37.52 21.52 16.96
C TRP A 426 36.54 21.45 18.13
N CYS A 427 36.76 20.55 19.08
CA CYS A 427 35.92 20.43 20.25
C CYS A 427 36.13 21.58 21.23
N ALA A 428 35.06 22.12 21.77
CA ALA A 428 35.08 23.03 22.90
C ALA A 428 35.65 22.33 24.14
N ALA A 429 36.39 23.07 24.99
CA ALA A 429 36.83 22.56 26.27
C ALA A 429 35.67 22.10 27.16
N ALA A 430 35.93 21.21 28.09
CA ALA A 430 34.91 20.71 29.00
C ALA A 430 34.25 21.86 29.78
N GLY A 431 32.95 22.01 29.67
CA GLY A 431 32.18 23.09 30.29
C GLY A 431 32.14 24.41 29.52
N ALA A 432 32.94 24.56 28.44
CA ALA A 432 32.90 25.77 27.62
C ALA A 432 31.65 25.76 26.66
N PRO A 433 31.15 26.95 26.28
CA PRO A 433 30.11 27.07 25.28
C PRO A 433 30.56 26.51 23.95
N GLY A 434 29.66 25.81 23.24
CA GLY A 434 29.94 25.26 21.95
C GLY A 434 28.67 25.02 21.15
N LEU A 435 28.82 24.41 19.99
CA LEU A 435 27.71 24.10 19.07
C LEU A 435 27.64 22.57 18.85
N ALA A 436 26.48 21.99 19.14
CA ALA A 436 26.14 20.64 18.70
C ALA A 436 25.67 20.65 17.25
N VAL A 437 26.09 19.67 16.49
CA VAL A 437 25.49 19.35 15.21
C VAL A 437 24.36 18.36 15.47
N GLU A 438 23.13 18.70 15.10
CA GLU A 438 21.96 17.80 15.12
C GLU A 438 21.51 17.53 13.70
N TRP A 439 21.32 16.26 13.35
CA TRP A 439 20.71 15.86 12.08
C TRP A 439 19.26 15.44 12.33
N ARG A 440 18.31 16.36 12.07
CA ARG A 440 16.88 16.17 12.29
C ARG A 440 16.22 15.54 11.08
N ASP A 441 15.21 14.71 11.34
CA ASP A 441 14.49 13.97 10.33
C ASP A 441 15.43 13.19 9.40
N ALA A 442 16.53 12.71 9.98
CA ALA A 442 17.56 11.94 9.29
C ALA A 442 16.98 10.61 8.78
N PRO A 443 17.41 10.13 7.60
CA PRO A 443 17.09 8.78 7.17
C PRO A 443 17.73 7.73 8.08
N ILE A 444 17.20 6.52 8.08
CA ILE A 444 17.79 5.39 8.81
C ILE A 444 19.15 5.06 8.20
N ILE A 445 20.22 5.21 8.97
CA ILE A 445 21.60 5.01 8.51
C ILE A 445 22.31 3.84 9.17
N VAL A 446 21.76 3.26 10.26
CA VAL A 446 22.36 2.15 11.03
C VAL A 446 21.37 1.01 11.24
#